data_5dd6d7df91b0b377c94feb0e346c5d22
#
_entry.id   5dd6d7df91b0b377c94feb0e346c5d22
#
_cell.length_a   1.000
_cell.length_b   1.000
_cell.length_c   1.000
_cell.angle_alpha   90.00
_cell.angle_beta   90.00
_cell.angle_gamma   90.00
#
_symmetry.space_group_name_H-M   'P 1'
#
loop_
_entity.id
_entity.type
_entity.pdbx_description
1 polymer ?
#
loop_
_entity_poly.entity_id
_entity_poly.type
_entity_poly.pdbx_seq_one_letter_code
_entity_poly.pdbx_strand_id
1 'polypeptide(L)'
;DVLFAATKASIELEEQAKAAGVELEYIPIAYDAMVFFTNEENPAQGLTIGQLQDIYVRNAYDNWSQVGGPDARLMPYCRNTDSGSHALMEEMILDHGALSLSGDILQGNMSTAMSTALTDVAAALETSPAGYAIGYSVYYYYLTAETMMVDVTDNRLHLLAIDGVAPSDETIADGSYPLSACNYIVLRADTPEDSPARRLAEFMLSPEGQEVVTRAGFGALQQAKG
;
A
#
# COMPACT_ATOMS: atom_id res chain seq x y z
N ASP A 1 15.04 12.17 18.68
CA ASP A 1 15.01 11.15 17.63
C ASP A 1 13.90 11.47 16.65
N VAL A 2 14.06 11.06 15.39
CA VAL A 2 13.10 11.21 14.30
C VAL A 2 13.03 9.89 13.52
N LEU A 3 11.81 9.49 13.12
CA LEU A 3 11.58 8.34 12.28
C LEU A 3 10.80 8.76 11.03
N PHE A 4 11.22 8.27 9.86
CA PHE A 4 10.42 8.30 8.64
C PHE A 4 9.67 6.97 8.53
N ALA A 5 8.35 7.03 8.44
CA ALA A 5 7.48 5.86 8.42
C ALA A 5 6.50 5.93 7.25
N ALA A 6 6.32 4.82 6.56
CA ALA A 6 5.37 4.68 5.46
C ALA A 6 3.91 4.50 5.94
N THR A 7 3.71 4.22 7.23
CA THR A 7 2.40 4.04 7.86
C THR A 7 2.47 4.56 9.29
N LYS A 8 1.32 4.71 9.94
CA LYS A 8 1.29 4.82 11.40
C LYS A 8 1.70 3.50 12.05
N ALA A 9 2.05 3.55 13.31
CA ALA A 9 2.34 2.36 14.10
C ALA A 9 1.09 1.47 14.23
N SER A 10 1.29 0.16 14.36
CA SER A 10 0.20 -0.74 14.73
C SER A 10 -0.39 -0.37 16.09
N ILE A 11 -1.63 -0.77 16.33
CA ILE A 11 -2.31 -0.53 17.61
C ILE A 11 -1.48 -1.05 18.77
N GLU A 12 -0.92 -2.24 18.62
CA GLU A 12 -0.06 -2.86 19.65
C GLU A 12 1.18 -2.00 19.95
N LEU A 13 1.84 -1.46 18.94
CA LEU A 13 3.03 -0.62 19.12
C LEU A 13 2.66 0.75 19.74
N GLU A 14 1.52 1.33 19.37
CA GLU A 14 1.02 2.54 20.02
C GLU A 14 0.68 2.32 21.51
N GLU A 15 0.06 1.18 21.84
CA GLU A 15 -0.19 0.80 23.22
C GLU A 15 1.08 0.60 24.03
N GLN A 16 2.10 -0.04 23.44
CA GLN A 16 3.42 -0.20 24.06
C GLN A 16 4.10 1.17 24.29
N ALA A 17 4.07 2.07 23.30
CA ALA A 17 4.61 3.41 23.45
C ALA A 17 3.91 4.18 24.57
N LYS A 18 2.57 4.14 24.61
CA LYS A 18 1.76 4.77 25.65
C LYS A 18 2.01 4.19 27.03
N ALA A 19 2.15 2.86 27.15
CA ALA A 19 2.51 2.20 28.40
C ALA A 19 3.92 2.61 28.90
N ALA A 20 4.83 2.94 27.97
CA ALA A 20 6.15 3.48 28.28
C ALA A 20 6.14 5.01 28.53
N GLY A 21 4.98 5.66 28.56
CA GLY A 21 4.85 7.11 28.72
C GLY A 21 5.31 7.91 27.51
N VAL A 22 5.28 7.30 26.32
CA VAL A 22 5.63 7.95 25.06
C VAL A 22 4.36 8.17 24.25
N GLU A 23 4.10 9.42 23.88
CA GLU A 23 3.07 9.81 22.92
C GLU A 23 3.75 10.09 21.58
N LEU A 24 3.23 9.46 20.49
CA LEU A 24 3.75 9.63 19.13
C LEU A 24 2.97 10.71 18.40
N GLU A 25 3.68 11.57 17.70
CA GLU A 25 3.13 12.58 16.79
C GLU A 25 3.47 12.21 15.35
N TYR A 26 2.45 12.11 14.51
CA TYR A 26 2.57 11.76 13.10
C TYR A 26 2.38 13.00 12.24
N ILE A 27 3.44 13.46 11.60
CA ILE A 27 3.44 14.60 10.69
C ILE A 27 3.46 14.07 9.26
N PRO A 28 2.36 14.18 8.49
CA PRO A 28 2.34 13.71 7.10
C PRO A 28 3.30 14.56 6.27
N ILE A 29 4.10 13.92 5.42
CA ILE A 29 5.11 14.59 4.59
C ILE A 29 5.01 14.27 3.11
N ALA A 30 4.31 13.20 2.75
CA ALA A 30 4.09 12.77 1.38
C ALA A 30 2.80 11.97 1.27
N TYR A 31 2.14 12.04 0.11
CA TYR A 31 1.08 11.10 -0.23
C TYR A 31 1.64 9.78 -0.74
N ASP A 32 0.92 8.72 -0.47
CA ASP A 32 1.08 7.39 -1.02
C ASP A 32 -0.30 6.70 -1.04
N ALA A 33 -0.37 5.47 -1.48
CA ALA A 33 -1.59 4.69 -1.45
C ALA A 33 -1.31 3.20 -1.38
N MET A 34 -2.21 2.43 -0.81
CA MET A 34 -2.26 1.00 -1.02
C MET A 34 -2.89 0.72 -2.38
N VAL A 35 -2.22 -0.05 -3.22
CA VAL A 35 -2.71 -0.41 -4.55
C VAL A 35 -2.77 -1.91 -4.73
N PHE A 36 -3.73 -2.35 -5.53
CA PHE A 36 -3.86 -3.74 -5.97
C PHE A 36 -3.55 -3.82 -7.45
N PHE A 37 -2.89 -4.90 -7.85
CA PHE A 37 -2.47 -5.14 -9.22
C PHE A 37 -2.74 -6.59 -9.61
N THR A 38 -2.88 -6.81 -10.89
CA THR A 38 -3.10 -8.12 -11.51
C THR A 38 -2.29 -8.23 -12.80
N ASN A 39 -2.32 -9.39 -13.43
CA ASN A 39 -1.68 -9.61 -14.71
C ASN A 39 -2.29 -8.73 -15.81
N GLU A 40 -1.48 -8.20 -16.72
CA GLU A 40 -1.93 -7.31 -17.80
C GLU A 40 -3.00 -7.95 -18.70
N GLU A 41 -2.92 -9.26 -18.92
CA GLU A 41 -3.88 -9.99 -19.72
C GLU A 41 -5.24 -10.18 -19.02
N ASN A 42 -5.34 -9.89 -17.72
CA ASN A 42 -6.61 -9.94 -17.01
C ASN A 42 -7.50 -8.76 -17.42
N PRO A 43 -8.67 -8.97 -18.03
CA PRO A 43 -9.54 -7.85 -18.44
C PRO A 43 -10.26 -7.17 -17.27
N ALA A 44 -10.13 -7.66 -16.04
CA ALA A 44 -10.74 -7.04 -14.86
C ALA A 44 -10.16 -5.65 -14.61
N GLN A 45 -11.01 -4.64 -14.48
CA GLN A 45 -10.59 -3.25 -14.34
C GLN A 45 -10.57 -2.74 -12.89
N GLY A 46 -11.23 -3.45 -11.98
CA GLY A 46 -11.29 -3.01 -10.57
C GLY A 46 -12.10 -3.93 -9.70
N LEU A 47 -12.02 -3.64 -8.40
CA LEU A 47 -12.71 -4.35 -7.32
C LEU A 47 -13.28 -3.35 -6.33
N THR A 48 -14.25 -3.79 -5.52
CA THR A 48 -14.69 -3.03 -4.35
C THR A 48 -13.90 -3.45 -3.11
N ILE A 49 -13.86 -2.59 -2.07
CA ILE A 49 -13.28 -2.94 -0.77
C ILE A 49 -13.95 -4.19 -0.20
N GLY A 50 -15.27 -4.32 -0.34
CA GLY A 50 -15.99 -5.52 0.08
C GLY A 50 -15.53 -6.79 -0.64
N GLN A 51 -15.28 -6.72 -1.95
CA GLN A 51 -14.73 -7.85 -2.72
C GLN A 51 -13.30 -8.19 -2.28
N LEU A 52 -12.46 -7.19 -1.97
CA LEU A 52 -11.13 -7.43 -1.42
C LEU A 52 -11.19 -8.15 -0.07
N GLN A 53 -12.11 -7.78 0.82
CA GLN A 53 -12.33 -8.50 2.07
C GLN A 53 -12.82 -9.93 1.82
N ASP A 54 -13.72 -10.14 0.87
CA ASP A 54 -14.19 -11.48 0.49
C ASP A 54 -13.05 -12.34 -0.06
N ILE A 55 -12.17 -11.76 -0.87
CA ILE A 55 -10.97 -12.44 -1.39
C ILE A 55 -9.99 -12.78 -0.26
N TYR A 56 -9.51 -11.78 0.46
CA TYR A 56 -8.36 -11.92 1.34
C TYR A 56 -8.68 -12.46 2.74
N VAL A 57 -9.88 -12.16 3.27
CA VAL A 57 -10.30 -12.57 4.61
C VAL A 57 -11.09 -13.87 4.57
N ARG A 58 -12.13 -13.89 3.73
CA ARG A 58 -13.09 -15.00 3.70
C ARG A 58 -12.67 -16.12 2.75
N ASN A 59 -11.70 -15.84 1.85
CA ASN A 59 -11.31 -16.74 0.76
C ASN A 59 -12.55 -17.25 -0.02
N ALA A 60 -13.50 -16.31 -0.26
CA ALA A 60 -14.83 -16.63 -0.75
C ALA A 60 -14.88 -16.83 -2.27
N TYR A 61 -13.86 -16.34 -2.98
CA TYR A 61 -13.81 -16.39 -4.44
C TYR A 61 -12.54 -17.12 -4.91
N ASP A 62 -12.73 -18.02 -5.85
CA ASP A 62 -11.67 -18.78 -6.52
C ASP A 62 -11.64 -18.52 -8.04
N ASN A 63 -12.57 -17.70 -8.54
CA ASN A 63 -12.71 -17.37 -9.96
C ASN A 63 -13.05 -15.87 -10.13
N TRP A 64 -12.40 -15.22 -11.09
CA TRP A 64 -12.58 -13.80 -11.40
C TRP A 64 -14.01 -13.48 -11.86
N SER A 65 -14.73 -14.43 -12.46
CA SER A 65 -16.13 -14.22 -12.87
C SER A 65 -17.07 -13.91 -11.69
N GLN A 66 -16.71 -14.32 -10.49
CA GLN A 66 -17.48 -14.04 -9.27
C GLN A 66 -17.37 -12.57 -8.81
N VAL A 67 -16.37 -11.86 -9.32
CA VAL A 67 -16.14 -10.43 -9.03
C VAL A 67 -16.25 -9.53 -10.27
N GLY A 68 -16.85 -10.04 -11.35
CA GLY A 68 -17.07 -9.29 -12.59
C GLY A 68 -15.95 -9.36 -13.60
N GLY A 69 -14.95 -10.21 -13.39
CA GLY A 69 -13.86 -10.50 -14.30
C GLY A 69 -14.16 -11.67 -15.26
N PRO A 70 -13.13 -12.22 -15.93
CA PRO A 70 -13.26 -13.35 -16.86
C PRO A 70 -13.50 -14.66 -16.11
N ASP A 71 -13.93 -15.70 -16.85
CA ASP A 71 -13.97 -17.08 -16.33
C ASP A 71 -12.54 -17.64 -16.27
N ALA A 72 -11.85 -17.31 -15.19
CA ALA A 72 -10.48 -17.69 -14.92
C ALA A 72 -10.23 -17.77 -13.41
N ARG A 73 -9.35 -18.67 -12.99
CA ARG A 73 -8.99 -18.84 -11.59
C ARG A 73 -8.46 -17.53 -10.98
N LEU A 74 -8.90 -17.20 -9.78
CA LEU A 74 -8.40 -16.07 -8.99
C LEU A 74 -7.36 -16.59 -7.99
N MET A 75 -6.14 -15.99 -8.02
CA MET A 75 -5.02 -16.40 -7.18
C MET A 75 -4.53 -15.21 -6.35
N PRO A 76 -5.00 -15.05 -5.09
CA PRO A 76 -4.56 -13.96 -4.24
C PRO A 76 -3.18 -14.23 -3.66
N TYR A 77 -2.29 -13.25 -3.78
CA TYR A 77 -0.97 -13.19 -3.12
C TYR A 77 -1.01 -12.18 -1.99
N CYS A 78 -0.39 -12.50 -0.86
CA CYS A 78 -0.27 -11.60 0.26
C CYS A 78 1.20 -11.29 0.59
N ARG A 79 1.42 -10.29 1.44
CA ARG A 79 2.72 -9.97 2.00
C ARG A 79 2.87 -10.59 3.40
N ASN A 80 4.12 -10.81 3.80
CA ASN A 80 4.43 -11.19 5.18
C ASN A 80 3.96 -10.13 6.18
N THR A 81 3.60 -10.56 7.37
CA THR A 81 3.01 -9.72 8.43
C THR A 81 3.91 -8.58 8.91
N ASP A 82 5.23 -8.69 8.72
CA ASP A 82 6.20 -7.64 9.11
C ASP A 82 6.36 -6.55 8.04
N SER A 83 5.63 -6.60 6.94
CA SER A 83 5.79 -5.63 5.83
C SER A 83 4.91 -4.39 6.02
N GLY A 84 5.41 -3.22 5.60
CA GLY A 84 4.62 -1.98 5.58
C GLY A 84 3.35 -2.08 4.72
N SER A 85 3.40 -2.84 3.60
CA SER A 85 2.20 -3.09 2.79
C SER A 85 1.16 -3.94 3.53
N HIS A 86 1.60 -4.83 4.44
CA HIS A 86 0.67 -5.59 5.28
C HIS A 86 0.05 -4.69 6.36
N ALA A 87 0.82 -3.76 6.93
CA ALA A 87 0.27 -2.79 7.88
C ALA A 87 -0.84 -1.92 7.25
N LEU A 88 -0.68 -1.51 5.97
CA LEU A 88 -1.76 -0.85 5.22
C LEU A 88 -2.94 -1.80 4.97
N MET A 89 -2.68 -3.08 4.67
CA MET A 89 -3.74 -4.09 4.55
C MET A 89 -4.54 -4.21 5.85
N GLU A 90 -3.87 -4.26 7.00
CA GLU A 90 -4.52 -4.30 8.31
C GLU A 90 -5.37 -3.05 8.56
N GLU A 91 -4.83 -1.86 8.25
CA GLU A 91 -5.52 -0.59 8.48
C GLU A 91 -6.75 -0.44 7.59
N MET A 92 -6.62 -0.72 6.27
CA MET A 92 -7.60 -0.31 5.28
C MET A 92 -8.56 -1.42 4.85
N ILE A 93 -8.13 -2.68 4.87
CA ILE A 93 -8.92 -3.82 4.38
C ILE A 93 -9.34 -4.74 5.53
N LEU A 94 -8.46 -4.95 6.52
CA LEU A 94 -8.71 -5.86 7.65
C LEU A 94 -9.36 -5.18 8.84
N ASP A 95 -10.06 -4.06 8.62
CA ASP A 95 -10.78 -3.33 9.66
C ASP A 95 -9.92 -3.05 10.90
N HIS A 96 -8.81 -2.35 10.68
CA HIS A 96 -7.81 -2.01 11.72
C HIS A 96 -7.32 -3.24 12.51
N GLY A 97 -7.12 -4.36 11.81
CA GLY A 97 -6.66 -5.60 12.42
C GLY A 97 -7.73 -6.41 13.17
N ALA A 98 -9.00 -5.99 13.10
CA ALA A 98 -10.12 -6.79 13.65
C ALA A 98 -10.41 -8.04 12.82
N LEU A 99 -10.03 -8.04 11.56
CA LEU A 99 -10.08 -9.18 10.64
C LEU A 99 -8.66 -9.70 10.40
N SER A 100 -8.55 -10.94 9.95
CA SER A 100 -7.27 -11.58 9.62
C SER A 100 -7.29 -12.11 8.19
N LEU A 101 -6.13 -12.14 7.55
CA LEU A 101 -5.98 -12.83 6.27
C LEU A 101 -6.32 -14.31 6.40
N SER A 102 -6.89 -14.87 5.35
CA SER A 102 -7.12 -16.32 5.23
C SER A 102 -5.81 -17.09 5.43
N GLY A 103 -5.87 -18.12 6.28
CA GLY A 103 -4.71 -18.99 6.53
C GLY A 103 -4.22 -19.71 5.27
N ASP A 104 -5.11 -20.04 4.34
CA ASP A 104 -4.75 -20.70 3.08
C ASP A 104 -3.90 -19.77 2.20
N ILE A 105 -4.23 -18.48 2.15
CA ILE A 105 -3.45 -17.48 1.39
C ILE A 105 -2.08 -17.28 2.05
N LEU A 106 -2.04 -17.13 3.37
CA LEU A 106 -0.80 -16.98 4.13
C LEU A 106 0.16 -18.17 3.95
N GLN A 107 -0.36 -19.40 3.85
CA GLN A 107 0.45 -20.61 3.70
C GLN A 107 0.84 -20.88 2.25
N GLY A 108 -0.01 -20.50 1.29
CA GLY A 108 0.17 -20.85 -0.12
C GLY A 108 0.85 -19.78 -0.97
N ASN A 109 0.53 -18.51 -0.73
CA ASN A 109 0.85 -17.41 -1.66
C ASN A 109 1.39 -16.18 -0.92
N MET A 110 2.40 -16.35 -0.08
CA MET A 110 3.00 -15.24 0.68
C MET A 110 4.32 -14.80 0.07
N SER A 111 4.39 -13.53 -0.35
CA SER A 111 5.61 -12.89 -0.83
C SER A 111 6.37 -12.23 0.33
N THR A 112 7.65 -12.55 0.48
CA THR A 112 8.48 -12.11 1.61
C THR A 112 9.15 -10.76 1.43
N ALA A 113 9.22 -10.24 0.19
CA ALA A 113 9.78 -8.92 -0.11
C ALA A 113 8.85 -8.13 -1.04
N MET A 114 8.98 -6.80 -1.06
CA MET A 114 8.15 -5.95 -1.95
C MET A 114 8.40 -6.25 -3.42
N SER A 115 9.67 -6.47 -3.79
CA SER A 115 10.03 -6.87 -5.16
C SER A 115 9.41 -8.21 -5.55
N THR A 116 9.40 -9.19 -4.64
CA THR A 116 8.81 -10.50 -4.90
C THR A 116 7.29 -10.44 -5.03
N ALA A 117 6.61 -9.50 -4.38
CA ALA A 117 5.16 -9.35 -4.54
C ALA A 117 4.76 -9.10 -6.01
N LEU A 118 5.49 -8.22 -6.71
CA LEU A 118 5.23 -7.95 -8.13
C LEU A 118 5.66 -9.14 -9.01
N THR A 119 6.84 -9.70 -8.77
CA THR A 119 7.35 -10.82 -9.57
C THR A 119 6.54 -12.10 -9.39
N ASP A 120 6.05 -12.39 -8.18
CA ASP A 120 5.22 -13.56 -7.91
C ASP A 120 3.88 -13.48 -8.65
N VAL A 121 3.24 -12.29 -8.67
CA VAL A 121 2.02 -12.07 -9.45
C VAL A 121 2.29 -12.15 -10.95
N ALA A 122 3.37 -11.54 -11.44
CA ALA A 122 3.74 -11.59 -12.84
C ALA A 122 4.01 -13.03 -13.30
N ALA A 123 4.72 -13.82 -12.48
CA ALA A 123 5.07 -15.20 -12.78
C ALA A 123 3.92 -16.20 -12.61
N ALA A 124 2.84 -15.83 -11.95
CA ALA A 124 1.72 -16.72 -11.68
C ALA A 124 1.06 -17.24 -12.96
N LEU A 125 1.05 -16.48 -14.05
CA LEU A 125 0.58 -16.91 -15.36
C LEU A 125 1.38 -18.08 -15.95
N GLU A 126 2.70 -18.14 -15.67
CA GLU A 126 3.57 -19.19 -16.18
C GLU A 126 3.28 -20.54 -15.50
N THR A 127 2.84 -20.48 -14.25
CA THR A 127 2.54 -21.67 -13.43
C THR A 127 1.07 -22.11 -13.48
N SER A 128 0.16 -21.21 -13.85
CA SER A 128 -1.28 -21.48 -13.90
C SER A 128 -1.93 -20.81 -15.12
N PRO A 129 -1.79 -21.39 -16.32
CA PRO A 129 -2.23 -20.75 -17.56
C PRO A 129 -3.74 -20.50 -17.68
N ALA A 130 -4.55 -20.99 -16.73
CA ALA A 130 -5.99 -20.76 -16.68
C ALA A 130 -6.42 -19.77 -15.59
N GLY A 131 -5.50 -18.97 -15.06
CA GLY A 131 -5.81 -18.05 -13.96
C GLY A 131 -4.98 -16.77 -13.98
N TYR A 132 -5.48 -15.79 -13.23
CA TYR A 132 -4.78 -14.52 -13.00
C TYR A 132 -4.59 -14.30 -11.52
N ALA A 133 -3.43 -13.80 -11.15
CA ALA A 133 -3.11 -13.46 -9.78
C ALA A 133 -3.58 -12.05 -9.43
N ILE A 134 -3.73 -11.78 -8.14
CA ILE A 134 -3.88 -10.46 -7.55
C ILE A 134 -2.89 -10.31 -6.41
N GLY A 135 -2.20 -9.18 -6.37
CA GLY A 135 -1.29 -8.79 -5.28
C GLY A 135 -1.51 -7.35 -4.88
N TYR A 136 -0.76 -6.89 -3.87
CA TYR A 136 -0.83 -5.53 -3.40
C TYR A 136 0.55 -4.97 -3.02
N SER A 137 0.69 -3.65 -3.12
CA SER A 137 1.90 -2.90 -2.79
C SER A 137 1.52 -1.47 -2.39
N VAL A 138 2.52 -0.61 -2.20
CA VAL A 138 2.33 0.84 -2.15
C VAL A 138 2.56 1.44 -3.54
N TYR A 139 1.81 2.49 -3.87
CA TYR A 139 1.71 3.05 -5.22
C TYR A 139 3.06 3.50 -5.78
N TYR A 140 3.81 4.31 -5.04
CA TYR A 140 5.08 4.82 -5.54
C TYR A 140 6.17 3.76 -5.63
N TYR A 141 6.11 2.72 -4.80
CA TYR A 141 6.97 1.56 -4.99
C TYR A 141 6.62 0.79 -6.27
N TYR A 142 5.32 0.59 -6.53
CA TYR A 142 4.86 -0.06 -7.77
C TYR A 142 5.40 0.68 -8.99
N LEU A 143 5.20 2.00 -9.10
CA LEU A 143 5.70 2.82 -10.21
C LEU A 143 7.23 2.76 -10.37
N THR A 144 7.95 2.84 -9.25
CA THR A 144 9.42 2.78 -9.26
C THR A 144 9.91 1.41 -9.67
N ALA A 145 9.31 0.34 -9.15
CA ALA A 145 9.66 -1.03 -9.47
C ALA A 145 9.37 -1.36 -10.94
N GLU A 146 8.24 -0.91 -11.47
CA GLU A 146 7.92 -1.06 -12.91
C GLU A 146 9.01 -0.44 -13.79
N THR A 147 9.52 0.74 -13.40
CA THR A 147 10.58 1.44 -14.15
C THR A 147 11.95 0.77 -13.98
N MET A 148 12.27 0.29 -12.77
CA MET A 148 13.59 -0.28 -12.44
C MET A 148 13.68 -1.78 -12.72
N MET A 149 12.56 -2.49 -12.77
CA MET A 149 12.46 -3.94 -12.90
C MET A 149 11.84 -4.36 -14.24
N VAL A 150 11.94 -3.52 -15.27
CA VAL A 150 11.41 -3.77 -16.63
C VAL A 150 11.72 -5.19 -17.14
N ASP A 151 12.91 -5.72 -16.85
CA ASP A 151 13.29 -7.08 -17.23
C ASP A 151 12.55 -8.18 -16.42
N VAL A 152 11.93 -7.82 -15.29
CA VAL A 152 11.29 -8.79 -14.39
C VAL A 152 9.78 -8.79 -14.55
N THR A 153 9.17 -7.60 -14.69
CA THR A 153 7.71 -7.48 -14.86
C THR A 153 7.30 -7.39 -16.32
N ASP A 154 8.16 -6.87 -17.21
CA ASP A 154 7.97 -6.75 -18.68
C ASP A 154 6.57 -6.22 -19.06
N ASN A 155 6.08 -5.18 -18.37
CA ASN A 155 4.73 -4.62 -18.52
C ASN A 155 3.61 -5.67 -18.34
N ARG A 156 3.83 -6.69 -17.52
CA ARG A 156 2.88 -7.80 -17.33
C ARG A 156 1.84 -7.56 -16.23
N LEU A 157 1.83 -6.38 -15.64
CA LEU A 157 0.92 -6.02 -14.55
C LEU A 157 0.18 -4.73 -14.86
N HIS A 158 -1.07 -4.63 -14.38
CA HIS A 158 -1.79 -3.37 -14.33
C HIS A 158 -2.46 -3.16 -12.97
N LEU A 159 -2.70 -1.89 -12.63
CA LEU A 159 -3.37 -1.48 -11.39
C LEU A 159 -4.88 -1.63 -11.53
N LEU A 160 -5.52 -2.09 -10.45
CA LEU A 160 -6.97 -2.20 -10.34
C LEU A 160 -7.57 -0.93 -9.73
N ALA A 161 -8.66 -0.45 -10.30
CA ALA A 161 -9.50 0.55 -9.66
C ALA A 161 -10.16 0.00 -8.39
N ILE A 162 -10.30 0.82 -7.35
CA ILE A 162 -11.00 0.45 -6.11
C ILE A 162 -12.25 1.32 -5.98
N ASP A 163 -13.39 0.67 -5.75
CA ASP A 163 -14.72 1.30 -5.74
C ASP A 163 -14.96 2.25 -6.95
N GLY A 164 -14.41 1.86 -8.11
CA GLY A 164 -14.55 2.60 -9.37
C GLY A 164 -13.55 3.74 -9.56
N VAL A 165 -12.62 3.97 -8.63
CA VAL A 165 -11.59 5.00 -8.75
C VAL A 165 -10.24 4.35 -9.03
N ALA A 166 -9.60 4.71 -10.16
CA ALA A 166 -8.26 4.27 -10.49
C ALA A 166 -7.21 5.03 -9.66
N PRO A 167 -6.15 4.36 -9.16
CA PRO A 167 -5.06 5.05 -8.50
C PRO A 167 -4.26 5.89 -9.51
N SER A 168 -4.03 7.14 -9.17
CA SER A 168 -3.17 8.07 -9.90
C SER A 168 -2.64 9.14 -8.94
N ASP A 169 -1.61 9.88 -9.35
CA ASP A 169 -1.10 10.99 -8.55
C ASP A 169 -2.20 11.97 -8.15
N GLU A 170 -3.14 12.25 -9.07
CA GLU A 170 -4.26 13.17 -8.83
C GLU A 170 -5.24 12.60 -7.81
N THR A 171 -5.74 11.36 -8.02
CA THR A 171 -6.77 10.74 -7.16
C THR A 171 -6.25 10.38 -5.78
N ILE A 172 -4.94 10.14 -5.64
CA ILE A 172 -4.29 9.91 -4.36
C ILE A 172 -4.10 11.24 -3.61
N ALA A 173 -3.61 12.28 -4.30
CA ALA A 173 -3.35 13.57 -3.68
C ALA A 173 -4.63 14.34 -3.27
N ASP A 174 -5.74 14.18 -4.00
CA ASP A 174 -7.02 14.80 -3.65
C ASP A 174 -7.89 13.95 -2.70
N GLY A 175 -7.43 12.71 -2.39
CA GLY A 175 -8.11 11.78 -1.51
C GLY A 175 -9.33 11.10 -2.10
N SER A 176 -9.58 11.20 -3.41
CA SER A 176 -10.69 10.51 -4.08
C SER A 176 -10.42 9.01 -4.25
N TYR A 177 -9.15 8.58 -4.31
CA TYR A 177 -8.81 7.16 -4.28
C TYR A 177 -9.02 6.59 -2.86
N PRO A 178 -9.87 5.56 -2.68
CA PRO A 178 -10.30 5.11 -1.36
C PRO A 178 -9.19 4.61 -0.43
N LEU A 179 -8.07 4.13 -1.00
CA LEU A 179 -6.95 3.57 -0.24
C LEU A 179 -5.74 4.53 -0.24
N SER A 180 -5.99 5.84 -0.28
CA SER A 180 -4.96 6.86 -0.12
C SER A 180 -4.36 6.83 1.28
N ALA A 181 -3.05 6.99 1.36
CA ALA A 181 -2.24 6.96 2.58
C ALA A 181 -1.26 8.14 2.61
N CYS A 182 -0.51 8.24 3.69
CA CYS A 182 0.59 9.19 3.81
C CYS A 182 1.85 8.51 4.33
N ASN A 183 2.99 9.05 3.93
CA ASN A 183 4.24 8.84 4.63
C ASN A 183 4.41 9.91 5.71
N TYR A 184 5.03 9.57 6.82
CA TYR A 184 5.11 10.42 8.01
C TYR A 184 6.54 10.65 8.48
N ILE A 185 6.77 11.82 9.05
CA ILE A 185 7.78 11.97 10.10
C ILE A 185 7.07 11.67 11.43
N VAL A 186 7.67 10.78 12.23
CA VAL A 186 7.17 10.43 13.55
C VAL A 186 8.13 10.98 14.58
N LEU A 187 7.60 11.75 15.51
CA LEU A 187 8.31 12.33 16.64
C LEU A 187 7.63 11.89 17.95
N ARG A 188 8.32 12.08 19.05
CA ARG A 188 7.65 12.12 20.35
C ARG A 188 6.91 13.44 20.48
N ALA A 189 5.70 13.45 21.00
CA ALA A 189 4.92 14.68 21.18
C ALA A 189 5.61 15.71 22.08
N ASP A 190 6.45 15.24 23.03
CA ASP A 190 7.24 16.08 23.93
C ASP A 190 8.58 16.56 23.31
N THR A 191 8.82 16.33 22.01
CA THR A 191 10.04 16.81 21.31
C THR A 191 10.06 18.34 21.30
N PRO A 192 11.15 18.99 21.80
CA PRO A 192 11.25 20.44 21.85
C PRO A 192 11.10 21.09 20.48
N GLU A 193 10.41 22.25 20.43
CA GLU A 193 10.16 23.00 19.18
C GLU A 193 11.45 23.45 18.48
N ASP A 194 12.50 23.77 19.23
CA ASP A 194 13.79 24.21 18.71
C ASP A 194 14.73 23.04 18.36
N SER A 195 14.28 21.81 18.48
CA SER A 195 15.08 20.62 18.20
C SER A 195 15.40 20.46 16.71
N PRO A 196 16.54 19.81 16.37
CA PRO A 196 16.84 19.46 14.99
C PRO A 196 15.74 18.59 14.32
N ALA A 197 15.04 17.76 15.09
CA ALA A 197 13.98 16.90 14.60
C ALA A 197 12.74 17.72 14.15
N ARG A 198 12.33 18.73 14.94
CA ARG A 198 11.25 19.66 14.54
C ARG A 198 11.63 20.46 13.29
N ARG A 199 12.85 21.02 13.26
CA ARG A 199 13.35 21.75 12.06
C ARG A 199 13.38 20.89 10.81
N LEU A 200 13.67 19.57 10.95
CA LEU A 200 13.60 18.66 9.81
C LEU A 200 12.16 18.47 9.36
N ALA A 201 11.21 18.29 10.26
CA ALA A 201 9.79 18.16 9.93
C ALA A 201 9.27 19.45 9.23
N GLU A 202 9.59 20.62 9.76
CA GLU A 202 9.26 21.91 9.14
C GLU A 202 9.87 22.04 7.74
N PHE A 203 11.15 21.66 7.57
CA PHE A 203 11.78 21.65 6.25
C PHE A 203 11.04 20.74 5.28
N MET A 204 10.67 19.51 5.69
CA MET A 204 9.94 18.58 4.81
C MET A 204 8.57 19.12 4.38
N LEU A 205 7.94 19.96 5.21
CA LEU A 205 6.67 20.63 4.87
C LEU A 205 6.86 21.93 4.06
N SER A 206 8.08 22.45 3.94
CA SER A 206 8.37 23.64 3.13
C SER A 206 8.30 23.35 1.63
N PRO A 207 8.17 24.38 0.76
CA PRO A 207 8.22 24.20 -0.69
C PRO A 207 9.47 23.45 -1.16
N GLU A 208 10.63 23.74 -0.59
CA GLU A 208 11.90 23.10 -0.91
C GLU A 208 11.90 21.62 -0.49
N GLY A 209 11.35 21.32 0.69
CA GLY A 209 11.19 19.94 1.18
C GLY A 209 10.22 19.14 0.31
N GLN A 210 9.12 19.74 -0.13
CA GLN A 210 8.16 19.10 -1.01
C GLN A 210 8.71 18.88 -2.44
N GLU A 211 9.63 19.73 -2.90
CA GLU A 211 10.40 19.46 -4.12
C GLU A 211 11.31 18.23 -3.96
N VAL A 212 11.93 18.05 -2.79
CA VAL A 212 12.72 16.85 -2.49
C VAL A 212 11.84 15.62 -2.49
N VAL A 213 10.63 15.67 -1.89
CA VAL A 213 9.65 14.58 -1.89
C VAL A 213 9.32 14.17 -3.32
N THR A 214 8.96 15.12 -4.19
CA THR A 214 8.66 14.87 -5.60
C THR A 214 9.83 14.24 -6.36
N ARG A 215 11.05 14.77 -6.17
CA ARG A 215 12.25 14.22 -6.81
C ARG A 215 12.62 12.82 -6.30
N ALA A 216 12.21 12.47 -5.08
CA ALA A 216 12.36 11.13 -4.53
C ALA A 216 11.31 10.13 -5.06
N GLY A 217 10.36 10.58 -5.88
CA GLY A 217 9.33 9.75 -6.50
C GLY A 217 8.07 9.56 -5.64
N PHE A 218 7.84 10.43 -4.63
CA PHE A 218 6.63 10.41 -3.81
C PHE A 218 5.68 11.57 -4.15
N GLY A 219 4.40 11.41 -3.81
CA GLY A 219 3.38 12.46 -3.97
C GLY A 219 3.60 13.61 -2.99
N ALA A 220 3.89 14.80 -3.51
CA ALA A 220 4.01 15.99 -2.67
C ALA A 220 2.66 16.38 -2.07
N LEU A 221 2.67 16.82 -0.81
CA LEU A 221 1.50 17.41 -0.18
C LEU A 221 1.12 18.69 -0.92
N GLN A 222 -0.14 18.80 -1.32
CA GLN A 222 -0.62 20.07 -1.86
C GLN A 222 -0.58 21.12 -0.75
N GLN A 223 0.17 22.19 -0.98
CA GLN A 223 0.09 23.34 -0.08
C GLN A 223 -1.36 23.85 -0.09
N ALA A 224 -1.97 23.95 1.08
CA ALA A 224 -3.26 24.59 1.20
C ALA A 224 -3.14 25.95 0.51
N LYS A 225 -3.92 26.15 -0.58
CA LYS A 225 -4.01 27.45 -1.24
C LYS A 225 -4.55 28.41 -0.18
N GLY A 226 -3.65 29.24 0.37
CA GLY A 226 -3.97 30.33 1.29
C GLY A 226 -4.87 31.39 0.66
#